data_be38438758f76eb7103626cff768e422
#
_entry.id   be38438758f76eb7103626cff768e422
#
_cell.length_a   1.000
_cell.length_b   1.000
_cell.length_c   1.000
_cell.angle_alpha   90.00
_cell.angle_beta   90.00
_cell.angle_gamma   90.00
#
_symmetry.space_group_name_H-M   'P 1'
#
loop_
_entity.id
_entity.type
_entity.pdbx_description
1 polymer ?
#
loop_
_entity_poly.entity_id
_entity_poly.type
_entity_poly.pdbx_seq_one_letter_code
_entity_poly.pdbx_strand_id
1 'polypeptide(L)'
;MINSLLEPFTYGYMLNAIWVSALVGGVCGFLSAYLMLKGWSLIGDALSHAIVPGVAGAYMLGLPFSLGAFLSGGLAAGSMLFLNQKTRLKEDAIIGLIFTSFFGLGLFMVSLSPTSVNIQTIVLGNILAITAEDTIQLALIGGISLLVLALKWRDFMVVFFDENHARTVGLKPEVLKVIFFTLLAASTVAALQTVGAFLVVAMVVTPGATAYLLTDRFERLILMSLIIGAATSFVGAYLSYFLDGATGGVIVVLQTAIFLAAFVFAPKHGLLASRAKARKALGETP
;
A
#
# COMPACT_ATOMS: atom_id res chain seq x y z
N MET A 1 -28.58 6.43 21.94
CA MET A 1 -27.12 6.14 21.88
C MET A 1 -26.78 4.93 21.03
N ILE A 2 -27.33 3.73 21.27
CA ILE A 2 -27.02 2.55 20.42
C ILE A 2 -27.46 2.74 18.98
N ASN A 3 -28.63 3.35 18.73
CA ASN A 3 -29.12 3.60 17.37
C ASN A 3 -28.24 4.58 16.59
N SER A 4 -27.67 5.62 17.22
CA SER A 4 -26.76 6.53 16.53
C SER A 4 -25.40 5.90 16.21
N LEU A 5 -24.91 4.94 16.98
CA LEU A 5 -23.68 4.20 16.66
C LEU A 5 -23.85 3.23 15.47
N LEU A 6 -25.07 2.73 15.26
CA LEU A 6 -25.36 1.83 14.14
C LEU A 6 -25.78 2.58 12.87
N GLU A 7 -25.99 3.89 12.97
CA GLU A 7 -26.45 4.73 11.87
C GLU A 7 -25.59 4.62 10.59
N PRO A 8 -24.24 4.63 10.63
CA PRO A 8 -23.41 4.50 9.43
C PRO A 8 -23.68 3.20 8.66
N PHE A 9 -24.06 2.12 9.33
CA PHE A 9 -24.34 0.82 8.71
C PHE A 9 -25.73 0.76 8.04
N THR A 10 -26.58 1.74 8.22
CA THR A 10 -27.89 1.84 7.54
C THR A 10 -27.77 2.41 6.14
N TYR A 11 -26.70 3.15 5.85
CA TYR A 11 -26.44 3.75 4.55
C TYR A 11 -25.60 2.83 3.66
N GLY A 12 -26.11 2.43 2.50
CA GLY A 12 -25.43 1.51 1.58
C GLY A 12 -24.06 2.02 1.12
N TYR A 13 -23.92 3.32 0.85
CA TYR A 13 -22.63 3.91 0.45
C TYR A 13 -21.57 3.85 1.57
N MET A 14 -21.99 4.05 2.83
CA MET A 14 -21.09 3.96 3.99
C MET A 14 -20.67 2.51 4.23
N LEU A 15 -21.60 1.58 4.12
CA LEU A 15 -21.33 0.15 4.25
C LEU A 15 -20.30 -0.31 3.22
N ASN A 16 -20.49 0.10 1.96
CA ASN A 16 -19.52 -0.16 0.90
C ASN A 16 -18.15 0.47 1.21
N ALA A 17 -18.12 1.75 1.59
CA ALA A 17 -16.89 2.45 1.92
C ALA A 17 -16.12 1.77 3.06
N ILE A 18 -16.79 1.34 4.11
CA ILE A 18 -16.19 0.65 5.26
C ILE A 18 -15.57 -0.68 4.84
N TRP A 19 -16.31 -1.54 4.11
CA TRP A 19 -15.82 -2.85 3.70
C TRP A 19 -14.74 -2.77 2.63
N VAL A 20 -14.89 -1.86 1.67
CA VAL A 20 -13.88 -1.62 0.63
C VAL A 20 -12.58 -1.10 1.26
N SER A 21 -12.66 -0.15 2.19
CA SER A 21 -11.48 0.34 2.91
C SER A 21 -10.80 -0.77 3.70
N ALA A 22 -11.57 -1.62 4.39
CA ALA A 22 -11.01 -2.73 5.15
C ALA A 22 -10.32 -3.76 4.24
N LEU A 23 -10.89 -4.07 3.09
CA LEU A 23 -10.29 -4.98 2.11
C LEU A 23 -8.99 -4.40 1.56
N VAL A 24 -9.01 -3.14 1.09
CA VAL A 24 -7.82 -2.45 0.59
C VAL A 24 -6.75 -2.37 1.66
N GLY A 25 -7.12 -1.96 2.88
CA GLY A 25 -6.21 -1.89 4.01
C GLY A 25 -5.57 -3.24 4.35
N GLY A 26 -6.34 -4.33 4.26
CA GLY A 26 -5.83 -5.69 4.46
C GLY A 26 -4.84 -6.12 3.37
N VAL A 27 -5.19 -5.92 2.09
CA VAL A 27 -4.29 -6.24 0.95
C VAL A 27 -3.01 -5.41 1.02
N CYS A 28 -3.13 -4.11 1.18
CA CYS A 28 -1.99 -3.19 1.29
C CYS A 28 -1.14 -3.52 2.54
N GLY A 29 -1.77 -3.84 3.66
CA GLY A 29 -1.08 -4.27 4.88
C GLY A 29 -0.29 -5.56 4.68
N PHE A 30 -0.84 -6.54 3.96
CA PHE A 30 -0.10 -7.77 3.64
C PHE A 30 1.12 -7.47 2.77
N LEU A 31 0.96 -6.68 1.70
CA LEU A 31 2.06 -6.26 0.83
C LEU A 31 3.10 -5.44 1.60
N SER A 32 2.66 -4.55 2.49
CA SER A 32 3.48 -3.71 3.34
C SER A 32 4.49 -4.52 4.17
N ALA A 33 4.13 -5.70 4.65
CA ALA A 33 5.03 -6.58 5.40
C ALA A 33 6.27 -6.96 4.59
N TYR A 34 6.11 -7.28 3.31
CA TYR A 34 7.23 -7.62 2.43
C TYR A 34 8.05 -6.40 2.01
N LEU A 35 7.39 -5.27 1.81
CA LEU A 35 8.09 -4.02 1.49
C LEU A 35 8.98 -3.58 2.65
N MET A 36 8.52 -3.77 3.90
CA MET A 36 9.34 -3.51 5.08
C MET A 36 10.52 -4.49 5.18
N LEU A 37 10.34 -5.77 4.84
CA LEU A 37 11.42 -6.75 4.85
C LEU A 37 12.57 -6.36 3.90
N LYS A 38 12.23 -5.79 2.74
CA LYS A 38 13.21 -5.34 1.72
C LYS A 38 13.68 -3.89 1.90
N GLY A 39 13.01 -3.10 2.74
CA GLY A 39 13.28 -1.67 2.84
C GLY A 39 12.72 -0.85 1.67
N TRP A 40 11.74 -1.38 0.94
CA TRP A 40 11.11 -0.75 -0.25
C TRP A 40 9.93 0.14 0.12
N SER A 41 10.07 0.97 1.12
CA SER A 41 8.98 1.83 1.61
C SER A 41 8.45 2.83 0.58
N LEU A 42 9.29 3.28 -0.35
CA LEU A 42 8.92 4.29 -1.35
C LEU A 42 8.22 3.72 -2.60
N ILE A 43 8.15 2.39 -2.76
CA ILE A 43 7.62 1.79 -3.99
C ILE A 43 6.12 2.03 -4.17
N GLY A 44 5.36 2.08 -3.08
CA GLY A 44 3.93 2.40 -3.11
C GLY A 44 3.67 3.81 -3.63
N ASP A 45 4.46 4.78 -3.16
CA ASP A 45 4.42 6.17 -3.62
C ASP A 45 4.81 6.28 -5.09
N ALA A 46 5.91 5.66 -5.47
CA ALA A 46 6.39 5.64 -6.85
C ALA A 46 5.35 5.04 -7.82
N LEU A 47 4.71 3.92 -7.47
CA LEU A 47 3.67 3.32 -8.30
C LEU A 47 2.43 4.21 -8.38
N SER A 48 2.02 4.84 -7.28
CA SER A 48 0.85 5.71 -7.24
C SER A 48 0.99 6.92 -8.19
N HIS A 49 2.18 7.43 -8.38
CA HIS A 49 2.44 8.54 -9.30
C HIS A 49 2.81 8.07 -10.72
N ALA A 50 3.37 6.88 -10.86
CA ALA A 50 3.73 6.32 -12.16
C ALA A 50 2.53 5.97 -13.06
N ILE A 51 1.32 5.97 -12.53
CA ILE A 51 0.09 5.77 -13.33
C ILE A 51 -0.33 7.00 -14.13
N VAL A 52 0.15 8.21 -13.77
CA VAL A 52 -0.30 9.47 -14.37
C VAL A 52 -0.17 9.48 -15.89
N PRO A 53 0.97 9.06 -16.51
CA PRO A 53 1.06 9.02 -17.98
C PRO A 53 0.09 8.02 -18.61
N GLY A 54 -0.21 6.91 -17.92
CA GLY A 54 -1.19 5.95 -18.41
C GLY A 54 -2.61 6.49 -18.41
N VAL A 55 -2.99 7.19 -17.36
CA VAL A 55 -4.31 7.86 -17.27
C VAL A 55 -4.42 8.95 -18.33
N ALA A 56 -3.37 9.79 -18.49
CA ALA A 56 -3.33 10.82 -19.51
C ALA A 56 -3.42 10.22 -20.92
N GLY A 57 -2.65 9.16 -21.19
CA GLY A 57 -2.68 8.46 -22.48
C GLY A 57 -4.03 7.80 -22.78
N ALA A 58 -4.65 7.15 -21.77
CA ALA A 58 -5.98 6.56 -21.93
C ALA A 58 -7.03 7.63 -22.28
N TYR A 59 -6.96 8.79 -21.62
CA TYR A 59 -7.82 9.93 -21.94
C TYR A 59 -7.66 10.39 -23.40
N MET A 60 -6.40 10.58 -23.84
CA MET A 60 -6.09 11.01 -25.22
C MET A 60 -6.57 10.02 -26.28
N LEU A 61 -6.59 8.73 -25.95
CA LEU A 61 -7.01 7.65 -26.84
C LEU A 61 -8.48 7.25 -26.70
N GLY A 62 -9.23 7.84 -25.77
CA GLY A 62 -10.61 7.48 -25.48
C GLY A 62 -10.76 6.08 -24.86
N LEU A 63 -9.73 5.59 -24.17
CA LEU A 63 -9.71 4.29 -23.49
C LEU A 63 -10.13 4.43 -22.02
N PRO A 64 -10.56 3.32 -21.37
CA PRO A 64 -10.84 3.32 -19.94
C PRO A 64 -9.60 3.73 -19.13
N PHE A 65 -9.76 4.63 -18.16
CA PHE A 65 -8.66 5.12 -17.32
C PHE A 65 -8.00 4.00 -16.52
N SER A 66 -8.77 3.00 -16.08
CA SER A 66 -8.29 1.82 -15.38
C SER A 66 -7.26 1.04 -16.18
N LEU A 67 -7.50 0.87 -17.49
CA LEU A 67 -6.58 0.19 -18.39
C LEU A 67 -5.27 0.94 -18.52
N GLY A 68 -5.33 2.27 -18.75
CA GLY A 68 -4.14 3.12 -18.84
C GLY A 68 -3.32 3.12 -17.55
N ALA A 69 -3.99 3.28 -16.42
CA ALA A 69 -3.35 3.23 -15.10
C ALA A 69 -2.66 1.88 -14.84
N PHE A 70 -3.33 0.76 -15.16
CA PHE A 70 -2.77 -0.58 -14.99
C PHE A 70 -1.56 -0.83 -15.88
N LEU A 71 -1.63 -0.44 -17.16
CA LEU A 71 -0.50 -0.58 -18.09
C LEU A 71 0.70 0.26 -17.66
N SER A 72 0.48 1.52 -17.27
CA SER A 72 1.55 2.40 -16.83
C SER A 72 2.16 1.93 -15.49
N GLY A 73 1.35 1.59 -14.51
CA GLY A 73 1.81 1.03 -13.23
C GLY A 73 2.57 -0.28 -13.42
N GLY A 74 2.08 -1.16 -14.28
CA GLY A 74 2.76 -2.42 -14.65
C GLY A 74 4.09 -2.19 -15.36
N LEU A 75 4.17 -1.22 -16.29
CA LEU A 75 5.41 -0.84 -16.95
C LEU A 75 6.41 -0.24 -15.95
N ALA A 76 5.97 0.61 -15.04
CA ALA A 76 6.83 1.17 -14.01
C ALA A 76 7.38 0.08 -13.08
N ALA A 77 6.52 -0.82 -12.57
CA ALA A 77 6.94 -1.95 -11.75
C ALA A 77 7.90 -2.88 -12.50
N GLY A 78 7.60 -3.20 -13.75
CA GLY A 78 8.48 -3.99 -14.62
C GLY A 78 9.82 -3.32 -14.89
N SER A 79 9.85 -2.01 -15.10
CA SER A 79 11.07 -1.22 -15.27
C SER A 79 11.92 -1.20 -14.01
N MET A 80 11.29 -1.05 -12.83
CA MET A 80 12.00 -1.14 -11.54
C MET A 80 12.65 -2.52 -11.37
N LEU A 81 11.89 -3.59 -11.65
CA LEU A 81 12.40 -4.96 -11.55
C LEU A 81 13.53 -5.21 -12.54
N PHE A 82 13.39 -4.76 -13.79
CA PHE A 82 14.41 -4.91 -14.83
C PHE A 82 15.71 -4.20 -14.46
N LEU A 83 15.64 -2.94 -14.01
CA LEU A 83 16.80 -2.18 -13.58
C LEU A 83 17.46 -2.80 -12.35
N ASN A 84 16.67 -3.27 -11.39
CA ASN A 84 17.19 -3.95 -10.20
C ASN A 84 17.98 -5.22 -10.55
N GLN A 85 17.56 -5.99 -11.57
CA GLN A 85 18.25 -7.19 -12.02
C GLN A 85 19.50 -6.89 -12.88
N LYS A 86 19.52 -5.79 -13.63
CA LYS A 86 20.57 -5.48 -14.61
C LYS A 86 21.63 -4.50 -14.09
N THR A 87 21.35 -3.77 -13.03
CA THR A 87 22.25 -2.76 -12.50
C THR A 87 22.61 -3.06 -11.04
N ARG A 88 23.67 -2.43 -10.57
CA ARG A 88 24.08 -2.44 -9.15
C ARG A 88 23.62 -1.17 -8.40
N LEU A 89 22.66 -0.46 -8.96
CA LEU A 89 22.13 0.73 -8.32
C LEU A 89 21.39 0.36 -7.03
N LYS A 90 21.41 1.26 -6.07
CA LYS A 90 20.59 1.12 -4.87
C LYS A 90 19.12 1.14 -5.24
N GLU A 91 18.33 0.33 -4.57
CA GLU A 91 16.90 0.17 -4.84
C GLU A 91 16.14 1.51 -4.77
N ASP A 92 16.45 2.36 -3.78
CA ASP A 92 15.85 3.70 -3.66
C ASP A 92 16.15 4.60 -4.87
N ALA A 93 17.35 4.49 -5.45
CA ALA A 93 17.73 5.25 -6.64
C ALA A 93 16.93 4.79 -7.87
N ILE A 94 16.69 3.48 -8.01
CA ILE A 94 15.86 2.92 -9.09
C ILE A 94 14.42 3.39 -8.93
N ILE A 95 13.87 3.29 -7.72
CA ILE A 95 12.51 3.72 -7.41
C ILE A 95 12.36 5.22 -7.74
N GLY A 96 13.28 6.06 -7.25
CA GLY A 96 13.27 7.50 -7.50
C GLY A 96 13.37 7.85 -8.98
N LEU A 97 14.26 7.16 -9.73
CA LEU A 97 14.42 7.38 -11.17
C LEU A 97 13.12 7.05 -11.94
N ILE A 98 12.54 5.89 -11.69
CA ILE A 98 11.30 5.49 -12.37
C ILE A 98 10.14 6.40 -11.98
N PHE A 99 10.01 6.73 -10.68
CA PHE A 99 9.02 7.68 -10.20
C PHE A 99 9.10 9.01 -10.95
N THR A 100 10.27 9.65 -10.95
CA THR A 100 10.44 10.96 -11.56
C THR A 100 10.26 10.94 -13.08
N SER A 101 10.70 9.88 -13.74
CA SER A 101 10.56 9.72 -15.19
C SER A 101 9.10 9.56 -15.60
N PHE A 102 8.36 8.67 -14.96
CA PHE A 102 6.94 8.45 -15.26
C PHE A 102 6.09 9.65 -14.87
N PHE A 103 6.30 10.20 -13.69
CA PHE A 103 5.55 11.37 -13.24
C PHE A 103 5.81 12.59 -14.14
N GLY A 104 7.09 12.84 -14.51
CA GLY A 104 7.45 13.90 -15.43
C GLY A 104 6.82 13.71 -16.82
N LEU A 105 6.83 12.47 -17.35
CA LEU A 105 6.14 12.13 -18.60
C LEU A 105 4.64 12.40 -18.50
N GLY A 106 4.02 12.01 -17.40
CA GLY A 106 2.59 12.24 -17.16
C GLY A 106 2.25 13.72 -17.14
N LEU A 107 3.01 14.54 -16.41
CA LEU A 107 2.84 16.00 -16.39
C LEU A 107 3.04 16.62 -17.78
N PHE A 108 4.02 16.15 -18.52
CA PHE A 108 4.25 16.60 -19.91
C PHE A 108 3.04 16.29 -20.79
N MET A 109 2.50 15.05 -20.73
CA MET A 109 1.32 14.67 -21.51
C MET A 109 0.09 15.51 -21.15
N VAL A 110 -0.15 15.75 -19.86
CA VAL A 110 -1.25 16.61 -19.39
C VAL A 110 -1.08 18.06 -19.87
N SER A 111 0.16 18.56 -19.93
CA SER A 111 0.42 19.94 -20.42
C SER A 111 0.15 20.12 -21.91
N LEU A 112 0.33 19.07 -22.71
CA LEU A 112 0.04 19.09 -24.15
C LEU A 112 -1.47 19.06 -24.46
N SER A 113 -2.22 18.46 -23.59
CA SER A 113 -3.68 18.37 -23.72
C SER A 113 -4.29 18.94 -22.44
N PRO A 114 -4.56 20.26 -22.36
CA PRO A 114 -5.16 20.88 -21.20
C PRO A 114 -6.61 20.39 -21.09
N THR A 115 -6.76 19.23 -20.50
CA THR A 115 -8.03 18.56 -20.31
C THR A 115 -8.52 18.78 -18.90
N SER A 116 -9.83 18.73 -18.73
CA SER A 116 -10.53 18.82 -17.45
C SER A 116 -10.32 17.60 -16.54
N VAL A 117 -9.24 16.80 -16.72
CA VAL A 117 -8.90 15.73 -15.79
C VAL A 117 -8.51 16.38 -14.48
N ASN A 118 -9.41 16.30 -13.51
CA ASN A 118 -9.14 16.86 -12.20
C ASN A 118 -8.17 15.95 -11.45
N ILE A 119 -6.88 16.29 -11.53
CA ILE A 119 -5.80 15.55 -10.85
C ILE A 119 -6.08 15.44 -9.34
N GLN A 120 -6.74 16.44 -8.75
CA GLN A 120 -7.14 16.38 -7.35
C GLN A 120 -8.07 15.20 -7.05
N THR A 121 -9.02 14.89 -7.95
CA THR A 121 -9.92 13.76 -7.75
C THR A 121 -9.18 12.42 -7.78
N ILE A 122 -8.15 12.29 -8.63
CA ILE A 122 -7.31 11.08 -8.69
C ILE A 122 -6.44 10.96 -7.43
N VAL A 123 -5.89 12.08 -6.95
CA VAL A 123 -5.00 12.08 -5.78
C VAL A 123 -5.78 11.87 -4.48
N LEU A 124 -6.89 12.56 -4.31
CA LEU A 124 -7.69 12.48 -3.08
C LEU A 124 -8.63 11.27 -3.06
N GLY A 125 -9.01 10.76 -4.24
CA GLY A 125 -10.00 9.70 -4.36
C GLY A 125 -11.40 10.14 -3.93
N ASN A 126 -12.38 9.28 -4.13
CA ASN A 126 -13.73 9.47 -3.60
C ASN A 126 -14.32 8.12 -3.17
N ILE A 127 -13.90 7.66 -2.02
CA ILE A 127 -14.30 6.36 -1.48
C ILE A 127 -15.81 6.25 -1.24
N LEU A 128 -16.51 7.36 -1.05
CA LEU A 128 -17.96 7.38 -0.82
C LEU A 128 -18.77 7.25 -2.11
N ALA A 129 -18.16 7.50 -3.28
CA ALA A 129 -18.80 7.41 -4.59
C ALA A 129 -18.35 6.19 -5.41
N ILE A 130 -17.86 5.13 -4.76
CA ILE A 130 -17.44 3.89 -5.41
C ILE A 130 -18.64 3.21 -6.06
N THR A 131 -18.49 2.85 -7.35
CA THR A 131 -19.51 2.10 -8.08
C THR A 131 -19.52 0.62 -7.67
N ALA A 132 -20.62 -0.07 -7.95
CA ALA A 132 -20.69 -1.51 -7.71
C ALA A 132 -19.67 -2.29 -8.58
N GLU A 133 -19.41 -1.81 -9.79
CA GLU A 133 -18.43 -2.40 -10.71
C GLU A 133 -17.00 -2.27 -10.15
N ASP A 134 -16.63 -1.08 -9.67
CA ASP A 134 -15.32 -0.84 -9.04
C ASP A 134 -15.15 -1.70 -7.77
N THR A 135 -16.21 -1.84 -6.98
CA THR A 135 -16.21 -2.69 -5.78
C THR A 135 -15.95 -4.15 -6.12
N ILE A 136 -16.61 -4.68 -7.16
CA ILE A 136 -16.41 -6.06 -7.61
C ILE A 136 -15.00 -6.24 -8.17
N GLN A 137 -14.54 -5.32 -9.02
CA GLN A 137 -13.19 -5.34 -9.58
C GLN A 137 -12.14 -5.36 -8.47
N LEU A 138 -12.27 -4.49 -7.48
CA LEU A 138 -11.38 -4.41 -6.34
C LEU A 138 -11.41 -5.68 -5.48
N ALA A 139 -12.62 -6.23 -5.23
CA ALA A 139 -12.79 -7.45 -4.48
C ALA A 139 -12.14 -8.65 -5.17
N LEU A 140 -12.24 -8.74 -6.50
CA LEU A 140 -11.59 -9.78 -7.30
C LEU A 140 -10.05 -9.63 -7.27
N ILE A 141 -9.52 -8.45 -7.57
CA ILE A 141 -8.08 -8.19 -7.57
C ILE A 141 -7.51 -8.39 -6.16
N GLY A 142 -8.15 -7.80 -5.15
CA GLY A 142 -7.72 -7.92 -3.77
C GLY A 142 -7.81 -9.36 -3.24
N GLY A 143 -8.90 -10.07 -3.53
CA GLY A 143 -9.09 -11.46 -3.14
C GLY A 143 -8.07 -12.40 -3.78
N ILE A 144 -7.81 -12.26 -5.10
CA ILE A 144 -6.78 -13.03 -5.81
C ILE A 144 -5.39 -12.71 -5.23
N SER A 145 -5.11 -11.42 -4.99
CA SER A 145 -3.83 -11.00 -4.42
C SER A 145 -3.61 -11.59 -3.03
N LEU A 146 -4.58 -11.50 -2.14
CA LEU A 146 -4.50 -12.11 -0.80
C LEU A 146 -4.35 -13.63 -0.88
N LEU A 147 -5.09 -14.30 -1.77
CA LEU A 147 -5.00 -15.74 -1.95
C LEU A 147 -3.59 -16.17 -2.39
N VAL A 148 -3.05 -15.54 -3.43
CA VAL A 148 -1.71 -15.86 -3.95
C VAL A 148 -0.64 -15.56 -2.92
N LEU A 149 -0.72 -14.40 -2.25
CA LEU A 149 0.21 -14.01 -1.18
C LEU A 149 0.13 -14.97 0.01
N ALA A 150 -1.07 -15.39 0.40
CA ALA A 150 -1.26 -16.35 1.50
C ALA A 150 -0.78 -17.76 1.16
N LEU A 151 -0.97 -18.22 -0.08
CA LEU A 151 -0.50 -19.55 -0.51
C LEU A 151 1.02 -19.59 -0.68
N LYS A 152 1.62 -18.49 -1.13
CA LYS A 152 3.04 -18.40 -1.47
C LYS A 152 3.87 -17.59 -0.46
N TRP A 153 3.33 -17.30 0.72
CA TRP A 153 3.98 -16.42 1.67
C TRP A 153 5.39 -16.87 2.09
N ARG A 154 5.62 -18.19 2.24
CA ARG A 154 6.94 -18.74 2.56
C ARG A 154 7.92 -18.59 1.42
N ASP A 155 7.48 -18.85 0.19
CA ASP A 155 8.30 -18.74 -1.00
C ASP A 155 8.75 -17.29 -1.20
N PHE A 156 7.81 -16.33 -1.07
CA PHE A 156 8.13 -14.90 -1.11
C PHE A 156 9.08 -14.50 0.02
N MET A 157 8.84 -14.96 1.25
CA MET A 157 9.70 -14.66 2.39
C MET A 157 11.14 -15.08 2.09
N VAL A 158 11.37 -16.30 1.63
CA VAL A 158 12.72 -16.81 1.32
C VAL A 158 13.38 -15.99 0.21
N VAL A 159 12.63 -15.69 -0.87
CA VAL A 159 13.16 -14.91 -2.00
C VAL A 159 13.51 -13.48 -1.59
N PHE A 160 12.69 -12.84 -0.76
CA PHE A 160 12.96 -11.47 -0.33
C PHE A 160 14.02 -11.39 0.76
N PHE A 161 14.20 -12.44 1.56
CA PHE A 161 15.23 -12.47 2.59
C PHE A 161 16.62 -12.80 2.01
N ASP A 162 16.72 -13.90 1.26
CA ASP A 162 17.98 -14.36 0.61
C ASP A 162 17.68 -15.04 -0.73
N GLU A 163 17.99 -14.33 -1.80
CA GLU A 163 17.78 -14.79 -3.17
C GLU A 163 18.68 -15.96 -3.55
N ASN A 164 19.92 -16.00 -3.03
CA ASN A 164 20.83 -17.10 -3.30
C ASN A 164 20.35 -18.38 -2.63
N HIS A 165 19.90 -18.27 -1.37
CA HIS A 165 19.31 -19.40 -0.66
C HIS A 165 18.03 -19.89 -1.37
N ALA A 166 17.18 -18.99 -1.85
CA ALA A 166 15.99 -19.36 -2.62
C ALA A 166 16.31 -20.23 -3.83
N ARG A 167 17.39 -19.92 -4.56
CA ARG A 167 17.87 -20.72 -5.71
C ARG A 167 18.35 -22.10 -5.29
N THR A 168 19.04 -22.21 -4.17
CA THR A 168 19.57 -23.51 -3.67
C THR A 168 18.44 -24.46 -3.25
N VAL A 169 17.31 -23.96 -2.77
CA VAL A 169 16.14 -24.77 -2.43
C VAL A 169 15.18 -24.98 -3.61
N GLY A 170 15.59 -24.61 -4.84
CA GLY A 170 14.86 -24.88 -6.08
C GLY A 170 13.76 -23.87 -6.42
N LEU A 171 13.67 -22.75 -5.70
CA LEU A 171 12.76 -21.65 -6.07
C LEU A 171 13.32 -20.86 -7.25
N LYS A 172 12.42 -20.21 -8.00
CA LYS A 172 12.78 -19.31 -9.10
C LYS A 172 12.53 -17.86 -8.67
N PRO A 173 13.54 -17.14 -8.10
CA PRO A 173 13.35 -15.80 -7.56
C PRO A 173 12.79 -14.81 -8.57
N GLU A 174 13.23 -14.90 -9.84
CA GLU A 174 12.79 -13.99 -10.90
C GLU A 174 11.28 -14.09 -11.13
N VAL A 175 10.75 -15.31 -11.19
CA VAL A 175 9.31 -15.54 -11.39
C VAL A 175 8.52 -15.05 -10.19
N LEU A 176 8.97 -15.36 -8.98
CA LEU A 176 8.28 -14.92 -7.76
C LEU A 176 8.29 -13.40 -7.60
N LYS A 177 9.41 -12.74 -7.94
CA LYS A 177 9.46 -11.29 -7.99
C LYS A 177 8.47 -10.71 -9.00
N VAL A 178 8.41 -11.25 -10.22
CA VAL A 178 7.45 -10.80 -11.23
C VAL A 178 6.01 -10.95 -10.72
N ILE A 179 5.66 -12.09 -10.13
CA ILE A 179 4.33 -12.31 -9.54
C ILE A 179 4.05 -11.27 -8.46
N PHE A 180 4.98 -11.07 -7.52
CA PHE A 180 4.81 -10.10 -6.43
C PHE A 180 4.61 -8.67 -6.96
N PHE A 181 5.45 -8.22 -7.89
CA PHE A 181 5.34 -6.88 -8.46
C PHE A 181 4.05 -6.69 -9.28
N THR A 182 3.59 -7.74 -9.97
CA THR A 182 2.30 -7.71 -10.67
C THR A 182 1.14 -7.58 -9.68
N LEU A 183 1.16 -8.34 -8.59
CA LEU A 183 0.14 -8.23 -7.53
C LEU A 183 0.18 -6.86 -6.85
N LEU A 184 1.39 -6.37 -6.57
CA LEU A 184 1.58 -5.04 -5.98
C LEU A 184 1.01 -3.95 -6.90
N ALA A 185 1.40 -3.95 -8.18
CA ALA A 185 0.92 -2.97 -9.15
C ALA A 185 -0.61 -3.06 -9.33
N ALA A 186 -1.15 -4.27 -9.52
CA ALA A 186 -2.58 -4.47 -9.69
C ALA A 186 -3.38 -4.01 -8.46
N SER A 187 -2.94 -4.39 -7.26
CA SER A 187 -3.61 -4.00 -6.02
C SER A 187 -3.50 -2.50 -5.75
N THR A 188 -2.32 -1.91 -5.99
CA THR A 188 -2.11 -0.47 -5.83
C THR A 188 -2.96 0.33 -6.80
N VAL A 189 -3.00 -0.05 -8.09
CA VAL A 189 -3.80 0.64 -9.10
C VAL A 189 -5.30 0.52 -8.81
N ALA A 190 -5.78 -0.68 -8.47
CA ALA A 190 -7.19 -0.88 -8.12
C ALA A 190 -7.59 -0.09 -6.86
N ALA A 191 -6.74 -0.10 -5.84
CA ALA A 191 -6.94 0.68 -4.63
C ALA A 191 -6.95 2.18 -4.92
N LEU A 192 -6.03 2.65 -5.77
CA LEU A 192 -5.87 4.06 -6.10
C LEU A 192 -7.09 4.66 -6.80
N GLN A 193 -7.73 3.90 -7.68
CA GLN A 193 -8.95 4.31 -8.36
C GLN A 193 -10.14 4.48 -7.40
N THR A 194 -10.15 3.72 -6.31
CA THR A 194 -11.24 3.71 -5.34
C THR A 194 -10.99 4.66 -4.17
N VAL A 195 -9.81 4.59 -3.55
CA VAL A 195 -9.52 5.31 -2.30
C VAL A 195 -8.57 6.49 -2.47
N GLY A 196 -7.97 6.66 -3.65
CA GLY A 196 -7.04 7.73 -3.99
C GLY A 196 -5.58 7.44 -3.61
N ALA A 197 -4.65 8.16 -4.27
CA ALA A 197 -3.21 7.95 -4.14
C ALA A 197 -2.72 8.17 -2.70
N PHE A 198 -3.15 9.26 -2.08
CA PHE A 198 -2.71 9.65 -0.74
C PHE A 198 -2.96 8.56 0.30
N LEU A 199 -4.16 7.96 0.27
CA LEU A 199 -4.52 6.90 1.21
C LEU A 199 -3.76 5.59 0.91
N VAL A 200 -3.61 5.22 -0.37
CA VAL A 200 -2.91 3.99 -0.77
C VAL A 200 -1.45 4.00 -0.33
N VAL A 201 -0.74 5.13 -0.49
CA VAL A 201 0.65 5.27 -0.03
C VAL A 201 0.76 4.99 1.47
N ALA A 202 -0.12 5.58 2.27
CA ALA A 202 -0.14 5.35 3.71
C ALA A 202 -0.45 3.89 4.07
N MET A 203 -1.43 3.28 3.40
CA MET A 203 -1.83 1.88 3.63
C MET A 203 -0.74 0.86 3.25
N VAL A 204 0.07 1.16 2.24
CA VAL A 204 1.16 0.28 1.78
C VAL A 204 2.39 0.38 2.68
N VAL A 205 2.57 1.46 3.44
CA VAL A 205 3.77 1.68 4.27
C VAL A 205 3.47 1.49 5.75
N THR A 206 2.47 2.18 6.29
CA THR A 206 2.29 2.34 7.74
C THR A 206 1.97 1.04 8.49
N PRO A 207 1.11 0.12 7.99
CA PRO A 207 0.81 -1.12 8.71
C PRO A 207 2.03 -2.01 8.88
N GLY A 208 2.84 -2.16 7.82
CA GLY A 208 4.08 -2.94 7.87
C GLY A 208 5.12 -2.32 8.80
N ALA A 209 5.31 -1.00 8.73
CA ALA A 209 6.22 -0.29 9.61
C ALA A 209 5.81 -0.43 11.09
N THR A 210 4.50 -0.34 11.37
CA THR A 210 3.97 -0.54 12.73
C THR A 210 4.21 -1.98 13.22
N ALA A 211 3.89 -2.97 12.39
CA ALA A 211 4.09 -4.38 12.72
C ALA A 211 5.58 -4.71 12.92
N TYR A 212 6.48 -4.11 12.14
CA TYR A 212 7.92 -4.27 12.28
C TYR A 212 8.46 -3.80 13.65
N LEU A 213 7.90 -2.73 14.19
CA LEU A 213 8.26 -2.27 15.54
C LEU A 213 7.80 -3.23 16.65
N LEU A 214 6.74 -4.00 16.41
CA LEU A 214 6.12 -4.86 17.41
C LEU A 214 6.70 -6.28 17.45
N THR A 215 7.23 -6.80 16.32
CA THR A 215 7.68 -8.20 16.25
C THR A 215 8.87 -8.42 15.30
N ASP A 216 9.75 -9.38 15.66
CA ASP A 216 10.86 -9.86 14.81
C ASP A 216 10.49 -11.11 14.00
N ARG A 217 9.34 -11.72 14.28
CA ARG A 217 8.90 -12.93 13.57
C ARG A 217 8.09 -12.54 12.35
N PHE A 218 8.58 -12.87 11.17
CA PHE A 218 7.96 -12.46 9.91
C PHE A 218 6.52 -12.96 9.75
N GLU A 219 6.21 -14.17 10.20
CA GLU A 219 4.83 -14.70 10.21
C GLU A 219 3.86 -13.81 11.00
N ARG A 220 4.30 -13.36 12.19
CA ARG A 220 3.51 -12.45 13.02
C ARG A 220 3.43 -11.06 12.41
N LEU A 221 4.52 -10.63 11.77
CA LEU A 221 4.59 -9.33 11.10
C LEU A 221 3.55 -9.24 9.98
N ILE A 222 3.46 -10.26 9.12
CA ILE A 222 2.43 -10.35 8.07
C ILE A 222 1.02 -10.24 8.66
N LEU A 223 0.73 -11.08 9.66
CA LEU A 223 -0.60 -11.12 10.27
C LEU A 223 -0.95 -9.79 10.96
N MET A 224 -0.01 -9.24 11.72
CA MET A 224 -0.21 -7.94 12.40
C MET A 224 -0.38 -6.81 11.39
N SER A 225 0.43 -6.77 10.34
CA SER A 225 0.32 -5.75 9.29
C SER A 225 -1.03 -5.82 8.57
N LEU A 226 -1.49 -7.02 8.23
CA LEU A 226 -2.82 -7.25 7.64
C LEU A 226 -3.94 -6.77 8.56
N ILE A 227 -3.90 -7.17 9.84
CA ILE A 227 -4.92 -6.79 10.84
C ILE A 227 -4.89 -5.27 11.07
N ILE A 228 -3.72 -4.68 11.26
CA ILE A 228 -3.59 -3.22 11.45
C ILE A 228 -4.15 -2.49 10.24
N GLY A 229 -3.76 -2.89 9.01
CA GLY A 229 -4.27 -2.27 7.79
C GLY A 229 -5.78 -2.37 7.66
N ALA A 230 -6.35 -3.55 7.83
CA ALA A 230 -7.79 -3.77 7.73
C ALA A 230 -8.57 -3.07 8.84
N ALA A 231 -8.15 -3.20 10.09
CA ALA A 231 -8.85 -2.65 11.24
C ALA A 231 -8.80 -1.11 11.25
N THR A 232 -7.65 -0.51 10.96
CA THR A 232 -7.53 0.96 10.92
C THR A 232 -8.34 1.56 9.79
N SER A 233 -8.41 0.87 8.65
CA SER A 233 -9.21 1.32 7.51
C SER A 233 -10.70 1.19 7.79
N PHE A 234 -11.13 0.08 8.40
CA PHE A 234 -12.51 -0.12 8.85
C PHE A 234 -12.93 0.95 9.86
N VAL A 235 -12.16 1.11 10.94
CA VAL A 235 -12.46 2.07 12.01
C VAL A 235 -12.37 3.51 11.52
N GLY A 236 -11.38 3.83 10.69
CA GLY A 236 -11.21 5.17 10.14
C GLY A 236 -12.35 5.55 9.19
N ALA A 237 -12.81 4.63 8.33
CA ALA A 237 -13.97 4.85 7.49
C ALA A 237 -15.25 5.02 8.32
N TYR A 238 -15.44 4.23 9.36
CA TYR A 238 -16.55 4.38 10.29
C TYR A 238 -16.51 5.73 11.04
N LEU A 239 -15.35 6.11 11.56
CA LEU A 239 -15.18 7.39 12.29
C LEU A 239 -15.38 8.60 11.37
N SER A 240 -15.04 8.51 10.08
CA SER A 240 -15.19 9.62 9.15
C SER A 240 -16.63 10.11 9.03
N TYR A 241 -17.62 9.23 9.22
CA TYR A 241 -19.01 9.57 9.25
C TYR A 241 -19.36 10.57 10.38
N PHE A 242 -18.85 10.31 11.60
CA PHE A 242 -19.12 11.15 12.77
C PHE A 242 -18.30 12.44 12.79
N LEU A 243 -17.13 12.42 12.17
CA LEU A 243 -16.24 13.58 12.11
C LEU A 243 -16.56 14.50 10.93
N ASP A 244 -17.50 14.08 10.04
CA ASP A 244 -17.81 14.78 8.79
C ASP A 244 -16.53 15.15 8.01
N GLY A 245 -15.59 14.23 8.00
CA GLY A 245 -14.24 14.44 7.46
C GLY A 245 -13.93 13.54 6.26
N ALA A 246 -12.91 13.92 5.48
CA ALA A 246 -12.43 13.10 4.37
C ALA A 246 -11.97 11.73 4.89
N THR A 247 -12.64 10.66 4.46
CA THR A 247 -12.40 9.28 4.93
C THR A 247 -10.94 8.86 4.84
N GLY A 248 -10.27 9.16 3.71
CA GLY A 248 -8.86 8.88 3.54
C GLY A 248 -7.97 9.58 4.57
N GLY A 249 -8.25 10.85 4.86
CA GLY A 249 -7.53 11.63 5.87
C GLY A 249 -7.68 11.04 7.27
N VAL A 250 -8.90 10.65 7.67
CA VAL A 250 -9.16 10.04 8.98
C VAL A 250 -8.42 8.72 9.14
N ILE A 251 -8.43 7.87 8.11
CA ILE A 251 -7.69 6.59 8.11
C ILE A 251 -6.18 6.83 8.29
N VAL A 252 -5.60 7.77 7.53
CA VAL A 252 -4.16 8.08 7.61
C VAL A 252 -3.77 8.61 8.98
N VAL A 253 -4.57 9.51 9.54
CA VAL A 253 -4.33 10.06 10.90
C VAL A 253 -4.39 8.94 11.94
N LEU A 254 -5.39 8.05 11.85
CA LEU A 254 -5.51 6.91 12.75
C LEU A 254 -4.32 5.95 12.64
N GLN A 255 -3.90 5.61 11.42
CA GLN A 255 -2.72 4.77 11.19
C GLN A 255 -1.45 5.42 11.75
N THR A 256 -1.28 6.71 11.52
CA THR A 256 -0.13 7.48 12.04
C THR A 256 -0.14 7.50 13.58
N ALA A 257 -1.30 7.70 14.19
CA ALA A 257 -1.41 7.69 15.67
C ALA A 257 -1.02 6.31 16.24
N ILE A 258 -1.46 5.21 15.62
CA ILE A 258 -1.11 3.85 16.03
C ILE A 258 0.38 3.58 15.81
N PHE A 259 0.95 4.05 14.70
CA PHE A 259 2.38 3.95 14.45
C PHE A 259 3.19 4.70 15.51
N LEU A 260 2.82 5.93 15.84
CA LEU A 260 3.50 6.72 16.88
C LEU A 260 3.37 6.07 18.25
N ALA A 261 2.20 5.52 18.58
CA ALA A 261 2.03 4.76 19.81
C ALA A 261 2.95 3.52 19.84
N ALA A 262 3.01 2.76 18.75
CA ALA A 262 3.93 1.63 18.62
C ALA A 262 5.40 2.09 18.72
N PHE A 263 5.77 3.19 18.06
CA PHE A 263 7.12 3.75 18.13
C PHE A 263 7.55 4.10 19.55
N VAL A 264 6.65 4.62 20.37
CA VAL A 264 6.95 4.96 21.77
C VAL A 264 6.94 3.72 22.67
N PHE A 265 5.90 2.89 22.57
CA PHE A 265 5.58 1.84 23.55
C PHE A 265 5.95 0.42 23.13
N ALA A 266 6.41 0.18 21.88
CA ALA A 266 6.72 -1.18 21.44
C ALA A 266 7.77 -1.84 22.34
N PRO A 267 7.53 -3.09 22.79
CA PRO A 267 8.36 -3.73 23.81
C PRO A 267 9.77 -4.08 23.32
N LYS A 268 9.99 -4.14 22.00
CA LYS A 268 11.29 -4.54 21.43
C LYS A 268 12.07 -3.39 20.80
N HIS A 269 11.42 -2.63 19.93
CA HIS A 269 12.03 -1.58 19.12
C HIS A 269 11.47 -0.19 19.44
N GLY A 270 10.62 -0.09 20.47
CA GLY A 270 10.08 1.18 20.92
C GLY A 270 11.13 2.04 21.64
N LEU A 271 10.87 3.33 21.66
CA LEU A 271 11.74 4.35 22.24
C LEU A 271 11.99 4.09 23.73
N LEU A 272 10.97 3.69 24.49
CA LEU A 272 11.09 3.36 25.91
C LEU A 272 11.90 2.08 26.13
N ALA A 273 11.71 1.07 25.32
CA ALA A 273 12.46 -0.18 25.42
C ALA A 273 13.94 0.02 25.08
N SER A 274 14.25 0.79 24.04
CA SER A 274 15.64 1.10 23.66
C SER A 274 16.36 1.92 24.73
N ARG A 275 15.68 2.92 25.34
CA ARG A 275 16.24 3.67 26.48
C ARG A 275 16.49 2.80 27.69
N ALA A 276 15.57 1.88 28.03
CA ALA A 276 15.76 0.94 29.14
C ALA A 276 16.93 -0.01 28.92
N LYS A 277 17.13 -0.49 27.68
CA LYS A 277 18.30 -1.31 27.31
C LYS A 277 19.61 -0.53 27.41
N ALA A 278 19.63 0.73 26.93
CA ALA A 278 20.80 1.60 27.00
C ALA A 278 21.21 1.90 28.47
N ARG A 279 20.25 2.20 29.35
CA ARG A 279 20.51 2.39 30.79
C ARG A 279 21.09 1.15 31.47
N LYS A 280 20.53 -0.03 31.17
CA LYS A 280 21.09 -1.30 31.69
C LYS A 280 22.52 -1.55 31.21
N ALA A 281 22.84 -1.19 29.97
CA ALA A 281 24.19 -1.34 29.42
C ALA A 281 25.20 -0.37 30.07
N LEU A 282 24.75 0.77 30.55
CA LEU A 282 25.57 1.77 31.26
C LEU A 282 25.69 1.49 32.78
N GLY A 283 25.09 0.40 33.29
CA GLY A 283 25.13 0.05 34.72
C GLY A 283 24.27 0.93 35.63
N GLU A 284 23.39 1.77 35.06
CA GLU A 284 22.45 2.56 35.83
C GLU A 284 21.26 1.68 36.25
N THR A 285 21.16 1.36 37.53
CA THR A 285 19.96 0.73 38.11
C THR A 285 18.78 1.74 38.10
N PRO A 286 17.52 1.29 37.99
CA PRO A 286 16.34 2.13 37.91
C PRO A 286 16.10 2.97 39.12
#